data_ff237dd0f54b0e92a995a115964eaa35
#
_entry.id   ff237dd0f54b0e92a995a115964eaa35
#
_cell.length_a   1.000
_cell.length_b   1.000
_cell.length_c   1.000
_cell.angle_alpha   90.00
_cell.angle_beta   90.00
_cell.angle_gamma   90.00
#
_symmetry.space_group_name_H-M   'P 1'
#
loop_
_entity.id
_entity.type
_entity.pdbx_description
1 polymer ?
#
loop_
_entity_poly.entity_id
_entity_poly.type
_entity_poly.pdbx_seq_one_letter_code
_entity_poly.pdbx_strand_id
1 'polypeptide(L)'
;MSPKDIFLLPNLITISRLLLSIYLFFQHSYDDFSTINLVIIIALIGISDSIDGIVARKFNLVSRLGTILDPVCDRIVFLLLLFWLSNIFPTWFFYGILIREILVMIGSLNVLTKTKTLKVSNFGKFGTVLIFFSICFFVINNTNNALFFTYFGLISLIFYYFVALEYFYKIYIKNE
;
A
#
# COMPACT_ATOMS: atom_id res chain seq x y z
N MET A 1 -6.22 -7.81 -24.87
CA MET A 1 -6.47 -6.60 -24.09
C MET A 1 -7.14 -5.59 -24.98
N SER A 2 -8.33 -5.14 -24.62
CA SER A 2 -9.03 -4.12 -25.41
C SER A 2 -8.65 -2.73 -24.88
N PRO A 3 -8.34 -1.74 -25.74
CA PRO A 3 -8.11 -0.36 -25.28
C PRO A 3 -9.30 0.22 -24.50
N LYS A 4 -10.49 -0.34 -24.72
CA LYS A 4 -11.72 0.03 -23.98
C LYS A 4 -11.67 -0.36 -22.49
N ASP A 5 -10.84 -1.32 -22.11
CA ASP A 5 -10.71 -1.76 -20.71
C ASP A 5 -10.15 -0.64 -19.82
N ILE A 6 -9.35 0.29 -20.39
CA ILE A 6 -8.79 1.45 -19.66
C ILE A 6 -9.90 2.39 -19.14
N PHE A 7 -10.99 2.53 -19.92
CA PHE A 7 -12.09 3.45 -19.61
C PHE A 7 -13.15 2.84 -18.68
N LEU A 8 -12.94 1.65 -18.16
CA LEU A 8 -13.80 1.09 -17.12
C LEU A 8 -13.67 1.90 -15.83
N LEU A 9 -14.79 2.16 -15.18
CA LEU A 9 -14.87 2.99 -13.98
C LEU A 9 -13.82 2.59 -12.89
N PRO A 10 -13.64 1.30 -12.54
CA PRO A 10 -12.60 0.91 -11.59
C PRO A 10 -11.19 1.35 -12.01
N ASN A 11 -10.82 1.08 -13.27
CA ASN A 11 -9.49 1.42 -13.79
C ASN A 11 -9.24 2.93 -13.81
N LEU A 12 -10.28 3.74 -14.09
CA LEU A 12 -10.20 5.19 -14.02
C LEU A 12 -9.96 5.68 -12.58
N ILE A 13 -10.59 5.07 -11.59
CA ILE A 13 -10.36 5.38 -10.17
C ILE A 13 -8.90 5.08 -9.80
N THR A 14 -8.38 3.91 -10.17
CA THR A 14 -6.99 3.51 -9.91
C THR A 14 -6.00 4.47 -10.57
N ILE A 15 -6.21 4.82 -11.84
CA ILE A 15 -5.36 5.75 -12.58
C ILE A 15 -5.44 7.16 -11.99
N SER A 16 -6.64 7.66 -11.66
CA SER A 16 -6.80 9.00 -11.07
C SER A 16 -6.11 9.10 -9.71
N ARG A 17 -6.16 8.07 -8.88
CA ARG A 17 -5.43 7.98 -7.61
C ARG A 17 -3.93 8.04 -7.82
N LEU A 18 -3.41 7.30 -8.79
CA LEU A 18 -1.99 7.32 -9.13
C LEU A 18 -1.55 8.71 -9.57
N LEU A 19 -2.27 9.34 -10.50
CA LEU A 19 -1.97 10.68 -10.99
C LEU A 19 -2.04 11.73 -9.88
N LEU A 20 -3.04 11.65 -9.00
CA LEU A 20 -3.17 12.54 -7.85
C LEU A 20 -1.99 12.38 -6.88
N SER A 21 -1.57 11.15 -6.60
CA SER A 21 -0.42 10.89 -5.72
C SER A 21 0.89 11.42 -6.33
N ILE A 22 1.09 11.25 -7.63
CA ILE A 22 2.23 11.83 -8.34
C ILE A 22 2.20 13.35 -8.25
N TYR A 23 1.05 13.97 -8.51
CA TYR A 23 0.88 15.42 -8.42
C TYR A 23 1.21 15.94 -7.02
N LEU A 24 0.65 15.33 -5.98
CA LEU A 24 0.92 15.71 -4.59
C LEU A 24 2.42 15.60 -4.25
N PHE A 25 3.07 14.50 -4.62
CA PHE A 25 4.48 14.27 -4.31
C PHE A 25 5.40 15.29 -4.98
N PHE A 26 5.13 15.68 -6.23
CA PHE A 26 6.03 16.57 -6.99
C PHE A 26 5.71 18.05 -6.84
N GLN A 27 4.47 18.43 -6.52
CA GLN A 27 4.02 19.83 -6.47
C GLN A 27 3.95 20.39 -5.05
N HIS A 28 3.81 19.53 -4.05
CA HIS A 28 3.63 19.96 -2.67
C HIS A 28 4.58 19.23 -1.72
N SER A 29 5.09 19.97 -0.73
CA SER A 29 5.74 19.35 0.43
C SER A 29 4.68 18.91 1.44
N TYR A 30 4.97 17.88 2.24
CA TYR A 30 4.07 17.49 3.33
C TYR A 30 3.91 18.63 4.36
N ASP A 31 4.89 19.53 4.49
CA ASP A 31 4.86 20.69 5.39
C ASP A 31 3.83 21.77 4.97
N ASP A 32 3.38 21.74 3.71
CA ASP A 32 2.34 22.65 3.21
C ASP A 32 0.95 22.33 3.82
N PHE A 33 0.81 21.17 4.44
CA PHE A 33 -0.46 20.67 4.96
C PHE A 33 -0.47 20.62 6.49
N SER A 34 -1.61 20.96 7.07
CA SER A 34 -1.83 20.70 8.49
C SER A 34 -1.85 19.19 8.77
N THR A 35 -1.53 18.79 10.01
CA THR A 35 -1.57 17.40 10.46
C THR A 35 -2.91 16.71 10.12
N ILE A 36 -4.03 17.43 10.31
CA ILE A 36 -5.37 16.90 10.02
C ILE A 36 -5.53 16.65 8.52
N ASN A 37 -5.10 17.60 7.67
CA ASN A 37 -5.17 17.44 6.22
C ASN A 37 -4.30 16.28 5.73
N LEU A 38 -3.11 16.08 6.28
CA LEU A 38 -2.26 14.93 5.97
C LEU A 38 -2.96 13.61 6.31
N VAL A 39 -3.55 13.49 7.49
CA VAL A 39 -4.30 12.28 7.89
C VAL A 39 -5.48 12.03 6.94
N ILE A 40 -6.21 13.08 6.55
CA ILE A 40 -7.32 12.97 5.59
C ILE A 40 -6.81 12.49 4.23
N ILE A 41 -5.71 13.05 3.72
CA ILE A 41 -5.10 12.63 2.43
C ILE A 41 -4.69 11.16 2.49
N ILE A 42 -4.01 10.73 3.54
CA ILE A 42 -3.60 9.34 3.74
C ILE A 42 -4.82 8.42 3.77
N ALA A 43 -5.87 8.80 4.53
CA ALA A 43 -7.10 8.03 4.63
C ALA A 43 -7.83 7.93 3.27
N LEU A 44 -7.91 9.01 2.52
CA LEU A 44 -8.52 9.03 1.19
C LEU A 44 -7.77 8.12 0.20
N ILE A 45 -6.44 8.14 0.22
CA ILE A 45 -5.62 7.25 -0.61
C ILE A 45 -5.89 5.78 -0.25
N GLY A 46 -5.90 5.43 1.04
CA GLY A 46 -6.16 4.06 1.49
C GLY A 46 -7.58 3.56 1.24
N ILE A 47 -8.59 4.44 1.41
CA ILE A 47 -10.00 4.09 1.19
C ILE A 47 -10.30 3.96 -0.31
N SER A 48 -9.74 4.84 -1.15
CA SER A 48 -9.97 4.78 -2.61
C SER A 48 -9.54 3.45 -3.22
N ASP A 49 -8.49 2.83 -2.69
CA ASP A 49 -8.04 1.47 -3.05
C ASP A 49 -9.10 0.39 -2.77
N SER A 50 -9.83 0.54 -1.69
CA SER A 50 -10.91 -0.40 -1.36
C SER A 50 -12.15 -0.17 -2.23
N ILE A 51 -12.40 1.07 -2.66
CA ILE A 51 -13.59 1.45 -3.42
C ILE A 51 -13.53 0.88 -4.84
N ASP A 52 -12.40 1.00 -5.55
CA ASP A 52 -12.27 0.48 -6.92
C ASP A 52 -12.53 -1.02 -6.99
N GLY A 53 -11.98 -1.80 -6.04
CA GLY A 53 -12.25 -3.23 -5.92
C GLY A 53 -13.71 -3.57 -5.60
N ILE A 54 -14.42 -2.77 -4.79
CA ILE A 54 -15.85 -2.96 -4.49
C ILE A 54 -16.69 -2.65 -5.74
N VAL A 55 -16.37 -1.53 -6.42
CA VAL A 55 -17.06 -1.11 -7.64
C VAL A 55 -16.89 -2.15 -8.74
N ALA A 56 -15.66 -2.64 -8.97
CA ALA A 56 -15.38 -3.67 -9.96
C ALA A 56 -16.22 -4.94 -9.77
N ARG A 57 -16.34 -5.41 -8.52
CA ARG A 57 -17.12 -6.60 -8.18
C ARG A 57 -18.62 -6.35 -8.26
N LYS A 58 -19.12 -5.21 -7.74
CA LYS A 58 -20.56 -4.90 -7.70
C LYS A 58 -21.16 -4.71 -9.10
N PHE A 59 -20.40 -4.15 -10.02
CA PHE A 59 -20.86 -3.85 -11.37
C PHE A 59 -20.38 -4.87 -12.41
N ASN A 60 -19.71 -5.97 -12.02
CA ASN A 60 -19.11 -6.97 -12.90
C ASN A 60 -18.17 -6.36 -13.97
N LEU A 61 -17.44 -5.31 -13.61
CA LEU A 61 -16.50 -4.59 -14.47
C LEU A 61 -15.05 -5.06 -14.28
N VAL A 62 -14.87 -6.32 -13.90
CA VAL A 62 -13.52 -6.91 -13.72
C VAL A 62 -12.89 -7.11 -15.09
N SER A 63 -11.78 -6.43 -15.35
CA SER A 63 -11.01 -6.56 -16.59
C SER A 63 -9.66 -7.24 -16.34
N ARG A 64 -9.13 -7.91 -17.39
CA ARG A 64 -7.76 -8.48 -17.32
C ARG A 64 -6.71 -7.39 -17.10
N LEU A 65 -6.94 -6.20 -17.64
CA LEU A 65 -6.05 -5.05 -17.47
C LEU A 65 -6.08 -4.55 -16.02
N GLY A 66 -7.26 -4.39 -15.40
CA GLY A 66 -7.41 -4.01 -14.00
C GLY A 66 -6.72 -4.98 -13.05
N THR A 67 -6.87 -6.28 -13.27
CA THR A 67 -6.24 -7.32 -12.41
C THR A 67 -4.71 -7.20 -12.35
N ILE A 68 -4.05 -6.61 -13.35
CA ILE A 68 -2.60 -6.37 -13.38
C ILE A 68 -2.29 -4.94 -12.91
N LEU A 69 -3.09 -3.97 -13.35
CA LEU A 69 -2.88 -2.55 -13.08
C LEU A 69 -3.03 -2.24 -11.59
N ASP A 70 -4.08 -2.76 -10.95
CA ASP A 70 -4.40 -2.46 -9.55
C ASP A 70 -3.22 -2.79 -8.61
N PRO A 71 -2.67 -4.04 -8.57
CA PRO A 71 -1.57 -4.35 -7.68
C PRO A 71 -0.29 -3.53 -7.95
N VAL A 72 -0.07 -3.10 -9.19
CA VAL A 72 1.10 -2.29 -9.56
C VAL A 72 0.89 -0.85 -9.10
N CYS A 73 -0.26 -0.26 -9.40
CA CYS A 73 -0.60 1.10 -8.99
C CYS A 73 -0.61 1.25 -7.48
N ASP A 74 -1.19 0.28 -6.76
CA ASP A 74 -1.23 0.26 -5.29
C ASP A 74 0.16 0.34 -4.69
N ARG A 75 1.11 -0.43 -5.22
CA ARG A 75 2.50 -0.41 -4.79
C ARG A 75 3.18 0.93 -5.07
N ILE A 76 2.97 1.49 -6.25
CA ILE A 76 3.55 2.78 -6.63
C ILE A 76 2.99 3.88 -5.73
N VAL A 77 1.67 3.95 -5.54
CA VAL A 77 1.02 4.93 -4.68
C VAL A 77 1.50 4.83 -3.24
N PHE A 78 1.61 3.60 -2.71
CA PHE A 78 2.11 3.38 -1.36
C PHE A 78 3.57 3.82 -1.20
N LEU A 79 4.44 3.50 -2.17
CA LEU A 79 5.83 3.95 -2.15
C LEU A 79 5.96 5.47 -2.29
N LEU A 80 5.17 6.09 -3.17
CA LEU A 80 5.13 7.55 -3.29
C LEU A 80 4.74 8.21 -1.96
N LEU A 81 3.70 7.71 -1.30
CA LEU A 81 3.29 8.19 0.02
C LEU A 81 4.39 8.01 1.06
N LEU A 82 5.05 6.85 1.09
CA LEU A 82 6.14 6.56 2.02
C LEU A 82 7.33 7.51 1.82
N PHE A 83 7.72 7.77 0.58
CA PHE A 83 8.80 8.70 0.26
C PHE A 83 8.41 10.16 0.55
N TRP A 84 7.19 10.54 0.25
CA TRP A 84 6.68 11.89 0.49
C TRP A 84 6.70 12.25 1.98
N LEU A 85 6.39 11.30 2.85
CA LEU A 85 6.37 11.45 4.30
C LEU A 85 7.68 10.99 4.98
N SER A 86 8.73 10.70 4.22
CA SER A 86 9.96 10.05 4.74
C SER A 86 10.60 10.79 5.91
N ASN A 87 10.56 12.13 5.93
CA ASN A 87 11.14 12.94 7.00
C ASN A 87 10.37 12.89 8.32
N ILE A 88 9.10 12.47 8.30
CA ILE A 88 8.29 12.30 9.50
C ILE A 88 8.62 10.98 10.22
N PHE A 89 9.08 9.98 9.46
CA PHE A 89 9.28 8.64 10.00
C PHE A 89 10.65 8.47 10.65
N PRO A 90 10.73 7.70 11.76
CA PRO A 90 12.01 7.18 12.20
C PRO A 90 12.68 6.36 11.11
N THR A 91 14.01 6.48 10.98
CA THR A 91 14.79 5.79 9.93
C THR A 91 14.54 4.28 9.88
N TRP A 92 14.44 3.63 11.04
CA TRP A 92 14.16 2.19 11.14
C TRP A 92 12.78 1.81 10.58
N PHE A 93 11.76 2.67 10.74
CA PHE A 93 10.41 2.42 10.23
C PHE A 93 10.37 2.58 8.71
N PHE A 94 10.94 3.67 8.20
CA PHE A 94 11.01 3.93 6.76
C PHE A 94 11.72 2.80 6.01
N TYR A 95 12.97 2.50 6.40
CA TYR A 95 13.74 1.43 5.74
C TYR A 95 13.14 0.04 5.99
N GLY A 96 12.57 -0.19 7.15
CA GLY A 96 11.89 -1.45 7.45
C GLY A 96 10.75 -1.73 6.48
N ILE A 97 9.87 -0.76 6.23
CA ILE A 97 8.79 -0.90 5.24
C ILE A 97 9.37 -1.06 3.83
N LEU A 98 10.32 -0.21 3.44
CA LEU A 98 10.92 -0.22 2.11
C LEU A 98 11.54 -1.59 1.76
N ILE A 99 12.36 -2.13 2.65
CA ILE A 99 12.99 -3.45 2.47
C ILE A 99 11.92 -4.53 2.33
N ARG A 100 10.92 -4.52 3.20
CA ARG A 100 9.83 -5.51 3.12
C ARG A 100 9.07 -5.43 1.80
N GLU A 101 8.74 -4.24 1.30
CA GLU A 101 8.04 -4.07 0.03
C GLU A 101 8.88 -4.60 -1.13
N ILE A 102 10.18 -4.30 -1.16
CA ILE A 102 11.10 -4.83 -2.19
C ILE A 102 11.14 -6.36 -2.14
N LEU A 103 11.26 -6.95 -0.95
CA LEU A 103 11.29 -8.41 -0.79
C LEU A 103 10.01 -9.07 -1.32
N VAL A 104 8.84 -8.52 -0.98
CA VAL A 104 7.55 -9.05 -1.45
C VAL A 104 7.38 -8.85 -2.95
N MET A 105 7.86 -7.74 -3.52
CA MET A 105 7.85 -7.54 -4.97
C MET A 105 8.70 -8.61 -5.68
N ILE A 106 9.92 -8.86 -5.22
CA ILE A 106 10.79 -9.90 -5.79
C ILE A 106 10.13 -11.27 -5.65
N GLY A 107 9.57 -11.59 -4.49
CA GLY A 107 8.85 -12.84 -4.25
C GLY A 107 7.65 -13.03 -5.18
N SER A 108 6.88 -11.97 -5.40
CA SER A 108 5.70 -12.02 -6.29
C SER A 108 6.06 -12.22 -7.76
N LEU A 109 7.16 -11.64 -8.24
CA LEU A 109 7.64 -11.87 -9.60
C LEU A 109 7.98 -13.35 -9.86
N ASN A 110 8.61 -14.01 -8.90
CA ASN A 110 8.92 -15.45 -8.99
C ASN A 110 7.66 -16.33 -9.04
N VAL A 111 6.55 -15.88 -8.46
CA VAL A 111 5.28 -16.61 -8.50
C VAL A 111 4.57 -16.42 -9.83
N LEU A 112 4.58 -15.21 -10.39
CA LEU A 112 3.99 -14.93 -11.69
C LEU A 112 4.62 -15.77 -12.80
N THR A 113 5.92 -16.08 -12.70
CA THR A 113 6.62 -16.96 -13.65
C THR A 113 6.21 -18.44 -13.52
N LYS A 114 5.66 -18.84 -12.37
CA LYS A 114 5.29 -20.25 -12.08
C LYS A 114 3.80 -20.56 -12.25
N THR A 115 3.00 -19.66 -12.83
CA THR A 115 1.55 -19.81 -13.09
C THR A 115 0.69 -20.16 -11.86
N LYS A 116 1.16 -19.84 -10.66
CA LYS A 116 0.42 -20.11 -9.42
C LYS A 116 -0.43 -18.91 -9.01
N THR A 117 -1.70 -19.14 -8.70
CA THR A 117 -2.60 -18.12 -8.13
C THR A 117 -2.51 -18.18 -6.60
N LEU A 118 -1.86 -17.21 -6.01
CA LEU A 118 -1.79 -17.09 -4.55
C LEU A 118 -3.02 -16.37 -4.00
N LYS A 119 -3.72 -17.00 -3.09
CA LYS A 119 -4.77 -16.34 -2.31
C LYS A 119 -4.12 -15.44 -1.26
N VAL A 120 -4.46 -14.15 -1.29
CA VAL A 120 -4.04 -13.20 -0.25
C VAL A 120 -4.59 -13.64 1.10
N SER A 121 -3.71 -13.83 2.08
CA SER A 121 -4.10 -14.23 3.42
C SER A 121 -4.82 -13.07 4.14
N ASN A 122 -5.77 -13.37 5.02
CA ASN A 122 -6.43 -12.36 5.83
C ASN A 122 -5.45 -11.61 6.74
N PHE A 123 -4.38 -12.28 7.19
CA PHE A 123 -3.29 -11.66 7.94
C PHE A 123 -2.54 -10.60 7.11
N GLY A 124 -2.40 -10.80 5.79
CA GLY A 124 -1.80 -9.82 4.89
C GLY A 124 -2.59 -8.51 4.84
N LYS A 125 -3.92 -8.61 4.75
CA LYS A 125 -4.80 -7.43 4.77
C LYS A 125 -4.73 -6.69 6.10
N PHE A 126 -4.71 -7.43 7.21
CA PHE A 126 -4.60 -6.84 8.54
C PHE A 126 -3.25 -6.13 8.74
N GLY A 127 -2.15 -6.72 8.23
CA GLY A 127 -0.83 -6.11 8.29
C GLY A 127 -0.74 -4.77 7.56
N THR A 128 -1.33 -4.66 6.35
CA THR A 128 -1.39 -3.38 5.62
C THR A 128 -2.19 -2.32 6.37
N VAL A 129 -3.32 -2.70 6.97
CA VAL A 129 -4.13 -1.77 7.79
C VAL A 129 -3.34 -1.27 8.99
N LEU A 130 -2.61 -2.13 9.71
CA LEU A 130 -1.76 -1.73 10.83
C LEU A 130 -0.66 -0.74 10.43
N ILE A 131 -0.03 -0.94 9.26
CA ILE A 131 0.98 -0.01 8.74
C ILE A 131 0.35 1.35 8.40
N PHE A 132 -0.83 1.39 7.78
CA PHE A 132 -1.53 2.65 7.54
C PHE A 132 -1.85 3.40 8.83
N PHE A 133 -2.32 2.72 9.88
CA PHE A 133 -2.51 3.35 11.19
C PHE A 133 -1.19 3.86 11.78
N SER A 134 -0.09 3.10 11.64
CA SER A 134 1.22 3.54 12.10
C SER A 134 1.69 4.82 11.39
N ILE A 135 1.47 4.92 10.07
CA ILE A 135 1.77 6.11 9.28
C ILE A 135 0.97 7.31 9.83
N CYS A 136 -0.34 7.16 10.01
CA CYS A 136 -1.19 8.20 10.60
C CYS A 136 -0.71 8.62 12.00
N PHE A 137 -0.33 7.67 12.84
CA PHE A 137 0.17 7.95 14.17
C PHE A 137 1.50 8.71 14.16
N PHE A 138 2.43 8.39 13.26
CA PHE A 138 3.65 9.16 13.11
C PHE A 138 3.38 10.59 12.62
N VAL A 139 2.44 10.78 11.70
CA VAL A 139 2.01 12.11 11.24
C VAL A 139 1.44 12.93 12.41
N ILE A 140 0.59 12.33 13.25
CA ILE A 140 0.02 12.99 14.43
C ILE A 140 1.10 13.27 15.47
N ASN A 141 2.08 12.37 15.63
CA ASN A 141 3.12 12.44 16.64
C ASN A 141 4.30 13.34 16.26
N ASN A 142 4.33 13.89 15.07
CA ASN A 142 5.45 14.73 14.60
C ASN A 142 5.79 15.89 15.55
N THR A 143 4.84 16.29 16.39
CA THR A 143 5.02 17.36 17.38
C THR A 143 5.14 16.88 18.84
N ASN A 144 4.76 15.65 19.17
CA ASN A 144 4.51 15.24 20.57
C ASN A 144 5.46 14.16 21.13
N ASN A 145 6.29 13.52 20.30
CA ASN A 145 7.28 12.47 20.68
C ASN A 145 6.75 11.40 21.66
N ALA A 146 5.49 11.01 21.53
CA ALA A 146 4.89 10.03 22.43
C ALA A 146 5.45 8.62 22.13
N LEU A 147 6.09 8.01 23.11
CA LEU A 147 6.69 6.66 23.04
C LEU A 147 5.68 5.60 22.56
N PHE A 148 4.39 5.78 22.91
CA PHE A 148 3.32 4.88 22.49
C PHE A 148 3.30 4.68 20.97
N PHE A 149 3.38 5.74 20.17
CA PHE A 149 3.33 5.65 18.71
C PHE A 149 4.56 4.96 18.13
N THR A 150 5.72 5.17 18.77
CA THR A 150 6.96 4.47 18.38
C THR A 150 6.85 2.97 18.61
N TYR A 151 6.36 2.54 19.78
CA TYR A 151 6.13 1.11 20.06
C TYR A 151 5.06 0.50 19.18
N PHE A 152 3.98 1.24 18.90
CA PHE A 152 2.94 0.78 17.97
C PHE A 152 3.52 0.55 16.58
N GLY A 153 4.31 1.48 16.05
CA GLY A 153 4.99 1.35 14.77
C GLY A 153 5.93 0.15 14.72
N LEU A 154 6.67 -0.11 15.81
CA LEU A 154 7.59 -1.25 15.91
C LEU A 154 6.82 -2.59 15.89
N ILE A 155 5.76 -2.71 16.68
CA ILE A 155 4.92 -3.91 16.73
C ILE A 155 4.27 -4.15 15.36
N SER A 156 3.75 -3.10 14.73
CA SER A 156 3.14 -3.18 13.40
C SER A 156 4.16 -3.64 12.35
N LEU A 157 5.39 -3.16 12.42
CA LEU A 157 6.46 -3.55 11.50
C LEU A 157 6.86 -5.01 11.70
N ILE A 158 7.02 -5.47 12.94
CA ILE A 158 7.30 -6.89 13.25
C ILE A 158 6.19 -7.78 12.69
N PHE A 159 4.93 -7.43 12.91
CA PHE A 159 3.79 -8.17 12.37
C PHE A 159 3.81 -8.19 10.83
N TYR A 160 4.19 -7.07 10.21
CA TYR A 160 4.27 -6.94 8.77
C TYR A 160 5.34 -7.85 8.15
N TYR A 161 6.48 -8.03 8.83
CA TYR A 161 7.51 -9.00 8.44
C TYR A 161 7.06 -10.44 8.68
N PHE A 162 6.36 -10.72 9.78
CA PHE A 162 5.80 -12.04 10.03
C PHE A 162 4.88 -12.51 8.90
N VAL A 163 4.01 -11.61 8.42
CA VAL A 163 3.15 -11.88 7.26
C VAL A 163 3.96 -12.14 5.98
N ALA A 164 5.05 -11.41 5.77
CA ALA A 164 5.92 -11.64 4.62
C ALA A 164 6.59 -13.03 4.69
N LEU A 165 7.05 -13.43 5.86
CA LEU A 165 7.63 -14.77 6.09
C LEU A 165 6.59 -15.88 5.86
N GLU A 166 5.35 -15.71 6.34
CA GLU A 166 4.25 -16.65 6.07
C GLU A 166 4.02 -16.81 4.55
N TYR A 167 4.05 -15.69 3.82
CA TYR A 167 3.91 -15.68 2.36
C TYR A 167 5.05 -16.45 1.68
N PHE A 168 6.31 -16.20 2.06
CA PHE A 168 7.46 -16.92 1.55
C PHE A 168 7.41 -18.42 1.89
N TYR A 169 7.02 -18.75 3.11
CA TYR A 169 6.87 -20.15 3.54
C TYR A 169 5.88 -20.93 2.66
N LYS A 170 4.69 -20.33 2.39
CA LYS A 170 3.67 -20.93 1.54
C LYS A 170 4.16 -21.16 0.10
N ILE A 171 4.89 -20.19 -0.45
CA ILE A 171 5.39 -20.25 -1.83
C ILE A 171 6.50 -21.32 -1.99
N TYR A 172 7.48 -21.31 -1.10
CA TYR A 172 8.71 -22.06 -1.29
C TYR A 172 8.71 -23.44 -0.62
N ILE A 173 8.00 -23.60 0.49
CA ILE A 173 8.02 -24.84 1.28
C ILE A 173 6.76 -25.66 1.06
N LYS A 174 5.59 -25.05 1.09
CA LYS A 174 4.31 -25.78 0.98
C LYS A 174 3.86 -26.01 -0.45
N ASN A 175 4.50 -25.34 -1.43
CA ASN A 175 4.17 -25.45 -2.86
C ASN A 175 2.68 -25.18 -3.20
N GLU A 176 1.97 -24.45 -2.34
CA GLU A 176 0.57 -24.04 -2.53
C GLU A 176 0.44 -22.83 -3.46
#